data_84165f90a5301e054bf3dca0ef956234
#
_entry.id   84165f90a5301e054bf3dca0ef956234
#
_cell.length_a   1.000
_cell.length_b   1.000
_cell.length_c   1.000
_cell.angle_alpha   90.00
_cell.angle_beta   90.00
_cell.angle_gamma   90.00
#
_symmetry.space_group_name_H-M   'P 1'
#
loop_
_entity.id
_entity.type
_entity.pdbx_description
1 polymer ?
#
loop_
_entity_poly.entity_id
_entity_poly.type
_entity_poly.pdbx_seq_one_letter_code
_entity_poly.pdbx_strand_id
1 'polypeptide(L)'
;AQFAIPYAKYYCKGIGYDVGCMKKEWAFPNAIPIDLAFNDGFHAMNFPLQENVDYIFSSHCLEHIPEWVSVLEYWYEHLKIGGVIFLYLPHYDQEYWRPWNDKKHVNVFTIEMIRDWMINRNFKKIFWGERDLNHSFMIVGEK
;
A
#
# COMPACT_ATOMS: atom_id res chain seq x y z
N ALA A 1 -10.50 1.71 -4.22
CA ALA A 1 -10.28 1.42 -2.77
C ALA A 1 -11.56 1.25 -1.93
N GLN A 2 -12.75 1.50 -2.50
CA GLN A 2 -14.00 1.53 -1.69
C GLN A 2 -14.24 0.26 -0.84
N PHE A 3 -13.90 -0.92 -1.34
CA PHE A 3 -14.06 -2.17 -0.59
C PHE A 3 -13.05 -2.32 0.57
N ALA A 4 -11.87 -1.71 0.44
CA ALA A 4 -10.83 -1.76 1.46
C ALA A 4 -11.02 -0.71 2.56
N ILE A 5 -11.67 0.43 2.26
CA ILE A 5 -11.80 1.56 3.19
C ILE A 5 -12.39 1.18 4.56
N PRO A 6 -13.46 0.36 4.68
CA PRO A 6 -13.99 -0.01 6.00
C PRO A 6 -12.94 -0.72 6.87
N TYR A 7 -12.16 -1.61 6.27
CA TYR A 7 -11.08 -2.34 6.96
C TYR A 7 -9.90 -1.41 7.27
N ALA A 8 -9.50 -0.59 6.30
CA ALA A 8 -8.43 0.39 6.51
C ALA A 8 -8.76 1.35 7.65
N LYS A 9 -10.01 1.80 7.78
CA LYS A 9 -10.46 2.62 8.92
C LYS A 9 -10.32 1.93 10.28
N TYR A 10 -10.36 0.60 10.32
CA TYR A 10 -10.13 -0.15 11.53
C TYR A 10 -8.65 -0.18 11.92
N TYR A 11 -7.77 -0.42 10.96
CA TYR A 11 -6.33 -0.59 11.19
C TYR A 11 -5.52 0.71 11.17
N CYS A 12 -5.82 1.63 10.24
CA CYS A 12 -5.06 2.85 10.01
C CYS A 12 -5.53 3.96 10.95
N LYS A 13 -4.88 4.08 12.09
CA LYS A 13 -5.18 5.08 13.14
C LYS A 13 -3.97 5.97 13.38
N GLY A 14 -4.21 7.24 13.70
CA GLY A 14 -3.15 8.20 14.00
C GLY A 14 -2.70 8.98 12.77
N ILE A 15 -1.40 9.24 12.66
CA ILE A 15 -0.78 9.99 11.57
C ILE A 15 -0.20 9.00 10.55
N GLY A 16 -0.55 9.13 9.29
CA GLY A 16 -0.05 8.24 8.26
C GLY A 16 -0.16 8.80 6.84
N TYR A 17 0.30 8.01 5.91
CA TYR A 17 0.33 8.33 4.48
C TYR A 17 -0.70 7.51 3.70
N ASP A 18 -1.23 8.13 2.64
CA ASP A 18 -1.83 7.40 1.51
C ASP A 18 -0.91 7.54 0.31
N VAL A 19 -0.24 6.45 -0.05
CA VAL A 19 0.76 6.43 -1.12
C VAL A 19 0.13 5.90 -2.41
N GLY A 20 0.15 6.74 -3.44
CA GLY A 20 -0.43 6.42 -4.75
C GLY A 20 -1.91 6.79 -4.85
N CYS A 21 -2.33 7.86 -4.18
CA CYS A 21 -3.74 8.28 -4.15
C CYS A 21 -4.22 8.98 -5.44
N MET A 22 -3.33 9.28 -6.38
CA MET A 22 -3.56 9.95 -7.67
C MET A 22 -4.07 11.40 -7.53
N LYS A 23 -5.01 11.67 -6.61
CA LYS A 23 -5.55 12.99 -6.33
C LYS A 23 -5.66 13.20 -4.83
N LYS A 24 -5.38 14.41 -4.36
CA LYS A 24 -5.42 14.74 -2.91
C LYS A 24 -6.80 14.48 -2.29
N GLU A 25 -7.86 14.78 -3.03
CA GLU A 25 -9.25 14.58 -2.61
C GLU A 25 -9.69 13.11 -2.58
N TRP A 26 -8.90 12.20 -3.15
CA TRP A 26 -9.16 10.75 -3.14
C TRP A 26 -8.37 10.02 -2.06
N ALA A 27 -7.49 10.74 -1.37
CA ALA A 27 -6.69 10.14 -0.31
C ALA A 27 -7.55 9.56 0.80
N PHE A 28 -7.02 8.52 1.43
CA PHE A 28 -7.62 7.94 2.63
C PHE A 28 -7.89 9.04 3.68
N PRO A 29 -9.04 9.04 4.35
CA PRO A 29 -9.43 10.12 5.25
C PRO A 29 -8.36 10.42 6.31
N ASN A 30 -7.96 11.68 6.40
CA ASN A 30 -6.93 12.20 7.30
C ASN A 30 -5.50 11.72 7.03
N ALA A 31 -5.26 10.96 5.98
CA ALA A 31 -3.90 10.60 5.55
C ALA A 31 -3.21 11.77 4.85
N ILE A 32 -1.89 11.81 4.94
CA ILE A 32 -1.05 12.71 4.15
C ILE A 32 -0.94 12.10 2.74
N PRO A 33 -1.46 12.79 1.71
CA PRO A 33 -1.46 12.26 0.35
C PRO A 33 -0.06 12.30 -0.27
N ILE A 34 0.37 11.18 -0.84
CA ILE A 34 1.64 11.04 -1.54
C ILE A 34 1.40 10.49 -2.95
N ASP A 35 1.78 11.23 -3.98
CA ASP A 35 1.69 10.77 -5.36
C ASP A 35 2.62 11.56 -6.29
N LEU A 36 3.16 10.91 -7.31
CA LEU A 36 3.96 11.54 -8.36
C LEU A 36 3.17 12.55 -9.20
N ALA A 37 1.84 12.49 -9.17
CA ALA A 37 0.98 13.47 -9.84
C ALA A 37 1.02 14.86 -9.20
N PHE A 38 1.59 14.97 -7.98
CA PHE A 38 1.75 16.27 -7.29
C PHE A 38 3.12 16.87 -7.61
N ASN A 39 3.16 18.20 -7.70
CA ASN A 39 4.41 18.95 -7.96
C ASN A 39 5.12 19.37 -6.67
N ASP A 40 5.04 18.56 -5.61
CA ASP A 40 5.64 18.83 -4.30
C ASP A 40 6.97 18.10 -4.05
N GLY A 41 7.38 17.23 -4.97
CA GLY A 41 8.62 16.45 -4.88
C GLY A 41 8.55 15.22 -3.99
N PHE A 42 7.42 14.95 -3.33
CA PHE A 42 7.23 13.76 -2.50
C PHE A 42 6.68 12.61 -3.33
N HIS A 43 7.12 11.40 -3.02
CA HIS A 43 6.72 10.18 -3.71
C HIS A 43 6.93 8.95 -2.81
N ALA A 44 6.70 7.76 -3.35
CA ALA A 44 6.71 6.50 -2.58
C ALA A 44 8.00 6.22 -1.79
N MET A 45 9.13 6.83 -2.14
CA MET A 45 10.40 6.71 -1.43
C MET A 45 10.96 8.08 -0.99
N ASN A 46 10.10 9.07 -0.83
CA ASN A 46 10.48 10.39 -0.33
C ASN A 46 9.30 11.02 0.42
N PHE A 47 9.23 10.78 1.72
CA PHE A 47 8.14 11.24 2.57
C PHE A 47 8.42 12.62 3.19
N PRO A 48 7.38 13.45 3.44
CA PRO A 48 7.55 14.81 3.94
C PRO A 48 7.91 14.92 5.42
N LEU A 49 7.47 13.97 6.26
CA LEU A 49 7.75 14.04 7.70
C LEU A 49 9.10 13.41 8.02
N GLN A 50 9.82 13.99 8.98
CA GLN A 50 11.05 13.43 9.52
C GLN A 50 10.76 12.32 10.54
N GLU A 51 9.65 12.43 11.28
CA GLU A 51 9.21 11.42 12.24
C GLU A 51 8.55 10.23 11.54
N ASN A 52 8.67 9.06 12.16
CA ASN A 52 7.96 7.88 11.72
C ASN A 52 6.45 8.04 11.95
N VAL A 53 5.65 7.36 11.14
CA VAL A 53 4.19 7.45 11.15
C VAL A 53 3.54 6.20 11.75
N ASP A 54 2.26 6.33 12.10
CA ASP A 54 1.48 5.24 12.68
C ASP A 54 0.98 4.26 11.63
N TYR A 55 0.76 4.71 10.40
CA TYR A 55 0.34 3.82 9.30
C TYR A 55 0.80 4.30 7.93
N ILE A 56 0.88 3.34 7.01
CA ILE A 56 1.01 3.60 5.58
C ILE A 56 -0.08 2.80 4.88
N PHE A 57 -0.96 3.51 4.23
CA PHE A 57 -2.01 2.96 3.38
C PHE A 57 -1.61 3.13 1.93
N SER A 58 -1.84 2.11 1.11
CA SER A 58 -1.63 2.21 -0.33
C SER A 58 -2.64 1.34 -1.08
N SER A 59 -3.22 1.90 -2.13
CA SER A 59 -4.22 1.24 -2.95
C SER A 59 -3.83 1.34 -4.42
N HIS A 60 -3.61 0.20 -5.07
CA HIS A 60 -3.29 0.14 -6.49
C HIS A 60 -2.12 1.06 -6.88
N CYS A 61 -0.97 0.87 -6.22
CA CYS A 61 0.24 1.66 -6.43
C CYS A 61 1.46 0.78 -6.74
N LEU A 62 1.72 -0.24 -5.93
CA LEU A 62 2.95 -1.05 -6.03
C LEU A 62 3.03 -1.85 -7.34
N GLU A 63 1.92 -2.17 -7.96
CA GLU A 63 1.89 -2.85 -9.26
C GLU A 63 2.52 -2.03 -10.39
N HIS A 64 2.66 -0.72 -10.18
CA HIS A 64 3.29 0.20 -11.14
C HIS A 64 4.79 0.39 -10.89
N ILE A 65 5.33 -0.10 -9.77
CA ILE A 65 6.70 0.18 -9.33
C ILE A 65 7.56 -1.08 -9.43
N PRO A 66 8.53 -1.14 -10.37
CA PRO A 66 9.40 -2.32 -10.50
C PRO A 66 10.14 -2.67 -9.20
N GLU A 67 10.63 -1.67 -8.48
CA GLU A 67 11.40 -1.81 -7.25
C GLU A 67 10.51 -1.90 -6.00
N TRP A 68 9.38 -2.60 -6.07
CA TRP A 68 8.40 -2.66 -4.99
C TRP A 68 8.96 -3.14 -3.64
N VAL A 69 9.96 -4.01 -3.65
CA VAL A 69 10.61 -4.47 -2.42
C VAL A 69 11.36 -3.30 -1.76
N SER A 70 12.12 -2.52 -2.52
CA SER A 70 12.82 -1.34 -2.00
C SER A 70 11.85 -0.30 -1.46
N VAL A 71 10.70 -0.15 -2.09
CA VAL A 71 9.63 0.73 -1.62
C VAL A 71 9.08 0.26 -0.27
N LEU A 72 8.77 -1.03 -0.14
CA LEU A 72 8.28 -1.60 1.12
C LEU A 72 9.33 -1.50 2.24
N GLU A 73 10.62 -1.68 1.93
CA GLU A 73 11.71 -1.48 2.88
C GLU A 73 11.77 -0.02 3.36
N TYR A 74 11.66 0.94 2.45
CA TYR A 74 11.60 2.35 2.79
C TYR A 74 10.39 2.66 3.70
N TRP A 75 9.21 2.11 3.38
CA TRP A 75 8.02 2.28 4.21
C TRP A 75 8.19 1.68 5.60
N TYR A 76 8.78 0.49 5.68
CA TYR A 76 9.08 -0.16 6.96
C TYR A 76 9.96 0.71 7.86
N GLU A 77 11.00 1.34 7.29
CA GLU A 77 11.91 2.22 8.04
C GLU A 77 11.20 3.48 8.56
N HIS A 78 10.21 3.99 7.84
CA HIS A 78 9.45 5.19 8.20
C HIS A 78 8.19 4.89 9.03
N LEU A 79 7.98 3.65 9.40
CA LEU A 79 6.86 3.22 10.22
C LEU A 79 7.29 3.05 11.67
N LYS A 80 6.50 3.55 12.61
CA LYS A 80 6.68 3.31 14.05
C LYS A 80 6.56 1.83 14.39
N ILE A 81 7.23 1.38 15.45
CA ILE A 81 6.94 0.09 16.07
C ILE A 81 5.48 0.11 16.53
N GLY A 82 4.71 -0.93 16.20
CA GLY A 82 3.27 -0.98 16.40
C GLY A 82 2.45 -0.31 15.30
N GLY A 83 3.11 0.39 14.37
CA GLY A 83 2.46 0.94 13.19
C GLY A 83 2.11 -0.13 12.16
N VAL A 84 1.23 0.18 11.22
CA VAL A 84 0.74 -0.77 10.22
C VAL A 84 1.02 -0.36 8.80
N ILE A 85 1.28 -1.34 7.94
CA ILE A 85 1.21 -1.20 6.49
C ILE A 85 -0.07 -1.88 6.02
N PHE A 86 -0.93 -1.14 5.33
CA PHE A 86 -2.16 -1.64 4.74
C PHE A 86 -2.10 -1.50 3.22
N LEU A 87 -2.14 -2.63 2.52
CA LEU A 87 -2.08 -2.70 1.06
C LEU A 87 -3.39 -3.21 0.49
N TYR A 88 -3.80 -2.61 -0.63
CA TYR A 88 -4.92 -3.06 -1.45
C TYR A 88 -4.44 -3.15 -2.90
N LEU A 89 -4.33 -4.36 -3.42
CA LEU A 89 -3.63 -4.65 -4.67
C LEU A 89 -4.50 -5.47 -5.62
N PRO A 90 -4.27 -5.35 -6.95
CA PRO A 90 -4.90 -6.24 -7.92
C PRO A 90 -4.59 -7.70 -7.63
N HIS A 91 -5.62 -8.54 -7.64
CA HIS A 91 -5.44 -9.98 -7.45
C HIS A 91 -4.79 -10.62 -8.68
N TYR A 92 -3.92 -11.59 -8.49
CA TYR A 92 -3.12 -12.20 -9.55
C TYR A 92 -3.93 -12.84 -10.68
N ASP A 93 -5.15 -13.30 -10.42
CA ASP A 93 -6.01 -13.94 -11.42
C ASP A 93 -6.76 -12.94 -12.32
N GLN A 94 -6.57 -11.65 -12.06
CA GLN A 94 -7.25 -10.54 -12.72
C GLN A 94 -6.58 -10.23 -14.07
N GLU A 95 -7.27 -10.46 -15.16
CA GLU A 95 -6.71 -10.29 -16.51
C GLU A 95 -6.63 -8.84 -16.97
N TYR A 96 -7.55 -7.98 -16.55
CA TYR A 96 -7.59 -6.58 -16.99
C TYR A 96 -6.30 -5.82 -16.68
N TRP A 97 -5.69 -6.10 -15.55
CA TRP A 97 -4.50 -5.41 -15.06
C TRP A 97 -3.21 -6.21 -15.26
N ARG A 98 -3.24 -7.23 -16.10
CA ARG A 98 -2.03 -7.94 -16.49
C ARG A 98 -1.15 -7.06 -17.38
N PRO A 99 0.18 -7.22 -17.36
CA PRO A 99 1.11 -6.40 -18.15
C PRO A 99 0.82 -6.37 -19.65
N TRP A 100 0.22 -7.41 -20.19
CA TRP A 100 -0.17 -7.44 -21.62
C TRP A 100 -1.45 -6.65 -21.92
N ASN A 101 -2.29 -6.40 -20.94
CA ASN A 101 -3.50 -5.59 -21.08
C ASN A 101 -3.30 -4.15 -20.58
N ASP A 102 -2.51 -3.97 -19.55
CA ASP A 102 -2.12 -2.65 -19.02
C ASP A 102 -0.61 -2.59 -18.81
N LYS A 103 0.08 -1.91 -19.72
CA LYS A 103 1.54 -1.78 -19.70
C LYS A 103 2.08 -1.03 -18.47
N LYS A 104 1.21 -0.33 -17.73
CA LYS A 104 1.60 0.37 -16.49
C LYS A 104 1.68 -0.59 -15.30
N HIS A 105 1.03 -1.74 -15.38
CA HIS A 105 1.09 -2.78 -14.37
C HIS A 105 2.29 -3.70 -14.65
N VAL A 106 3.42 -3.39 -14.05
CA VAL A 106 4.67 -4.14 -14.25
C VAL A 106 4.82 -5.32 -13.30
N ASN A 107 4.07 -5.31 -12.18
CA ASN A 107 4.05 -6.39 -11.19
C ASN A 107 2.68 -7.06 -11.14
N VAL A 108 2.69 -8.37 -10.91
CA VAL A 108 1.51 -9.18 -10.63
C VAL A 108 1.69 -9.80 -9.25
N PHE A 109 0.91 -9.33 -8.27
CA PHE A 109 1.04 -9.77 -6.89
C PHE A 109 0.16 -10.95 -6.55
N THR A 110 0.73 -11.88 -5.80
CA THR A 110 -0.02 -12.84 -4.99
C THR A 110 -0.02 -12.40 -3.52
N ILE A 111 -0.98 -12.87 -2.75
CA ILE A 111 -1.03 -12.63 -1.30
C ILE A 111 0.27 -13.11 -0.64
N GLU A 112 0.77 -14.27 -1.05
CA GLU A 112 1.98 -14.91 -0.53
C GLU A 112 3.22 -14.02 -0.69
N MET A 113 3.38 -13.33 -1.81
CA MET A 113 4.53 -12.45 -2.05
C MET A 113 4.64 -11.37 -0.97
N ILE A 114 3.55 -10.70 -0.65
CA ILE A 114 3.52 -9.65 0.36
C ILE A 114 3.58 -10.25 1.77
N ARG A 115 2.81 -11.29 2.03
CA ARG A 115 2.81 -11.99 3.32
C ARG A 115 4.21 -12.47 3.69
N ASP A 116 4.92 -13.11 2.77
CA ASP A 116 6.25 -13.65 3.02
C ASP A 116 7.27 -12.53 3.28
N TRP A 117 7.16 -11.40 2.57
CA TRP A 117 7.95 -10.22 2.88
C TRP A 117 7.68 -9.72 4.32
N MET A 118 6.40 -9.63 4.71
CA MET A 118 6.01 -9.21 6.07
C MET A 118 6.54 -10.18 7.13
N ILE A 119 6.42 -11.49 6.91
CA ILE A 119 6.95 -12.53 7.82
C ILE A 119 8.46 -12.39 7.96
N ASN A 120 9.20 -12.22 6.88
CA ASN A 120 10.65 -12.07 6.89
C ASN A 120 11.11 -10.79 7.60
N ARG A 121 10.24 -9.77 7.67
CA ARG A 121 10.47 -8.54 8.43
C ARG A 121 9.95 -8.59 9.86
N ASN A 122 9.50 -9.75 10.32
CA ASN A 122 8.94 -9.95 11.67
C ASN A 122 7.70 -9.10 11.96
N PHE A 123 6.91 -8.79 10.94
CA PHE A 123 5.60 -8.19 11.16
C PHE A 123 4.74 -9.11 12.01
N LYS A 124 3.97 -8.50 12.90
CA LYS A 124 3.01 -9.20 13.76
C LYS A 124 1.60 -8.99 13.23
N LYS A 125 0.66 -9.82 13.64
CA LYS A 125 -0.76 -9.66 13.35
C LYS A 125 -1.00 -9.42 11.85
N ILE A 126 -0.48 -10.30 11.01
CA ILE A 126 -0.68 -10.23 9.57
C ILE A 126 -2.07 -10.80 9.24
N PHE A 127 -2.91 -9.97 8.62
CA PHE A 127 -4.24 -10.35 8.16
C PHE A 127 -4.40 -10.03 6.68
N TRP A 128 -5.18 -10.82 5.97
CA TRP A 128 -5.50 -10.57 4.57
C TRP A 128 -6.92 -10.97 4.25
N GLY A 129 -7.50 -10.31 3.25
CA GLY A 129 -8.75 -10.69 2.63
C GLY A 129 -8.46 -11.35 1.29
N GLU A 130 -9.27 -12.34 0.95
CA GLU A 130 -9.24 -12.95 -0.37
C GLU A 130 -9.72 -11.95 -1.45
N ARG A 131 -9.74 -12.38 -2.71
CA ARG A 131 -10.21 -11.59 -3.83
C ARG A 131 -11.63 -11.06 -3.60
N ASP A 132 -11.79 -9.76 -3.71
CA ASP A 132 -13.08 -9.07 -3.60
C ASP A 132 -13.77 -8.87 -4.96
N LEU A 133 -14.92 -8.16 -4.96
CA LEU A 133 -15.69 -7.86 -6.17
C LEU A 133 -14.99 -6.86 -7.11
N ASN A 134 -13.99 -6.15 -6.64
CA ASN A 134 -13.12 -5.30 -7.46
C ASN A 134 -11.87 -6.06 -7.94
N HIS A 135 -11.89 -7.38 -7.91
CA HIS A 135 -10.78 -8.25 -8.32
C HIS A 135 -9.45 -7.88 -7.64
N SER A 136 -9.51 -7.51 -6.39
CA SER A 136 -8.37 -7.08 -5.59
C SER A 136 -8.34 -7.82 -4.25
N PHE A 137 -7.20 -7.81 -3.60
CA PHE A 137 -7.05 -8.33 -2.24
C PHE A 137 -6.47 -7.26 -1.33
N MET A 138 -6.71 -7.41 -0.04
CA MET A 138 -6.10 -6.56 0.98
C MET A 138 -5.19 -7.39 1.88
N ILE A 139 -4.12 -6.76 2.36
CA ILE A 139 -3.24 -7.33 3.37
C ILE A 139 -2.74 -6.23 4.29
N VAL A 140 -2.70 -6.52 5.58
CA VAL A 140 -2.22 -5.61 6.62
C VAL A 140 -1.30 -6.36 7.57
N GLY A 141 -0.23 -5.70 7.99
CA GLY A 141 0.69 -6.19 9.01
C GLY A 141 1.11 -5.07 9.96
N GLU A 142 1.40 -5.43 11.21
CA GLU A 142 1.90 -4.53 12.27
C GLU A 142 3.40 -4.74 12.44
N LYS A 143 4.18 -3.62 12.41
CA LYS A 143 5.62 -3.62 12.65
C LYS A 143 5.97 -3.89 14.11
#